data_116003f9316a55ee92a64aec1efb11f1
#
_entry.id   116003f9316a55ee92a64aec1efb11f1
#
_cell.length_a   1.000
_cell.length_b   1.000
_cell.length_c   1.000
_cell.angle_alpha   90.00
_cell.angle_beta   90.00
_cell.angle_gamma   90.00
#
_symmetry.space_group_name_H-M   'P 1'
#
loop_
_entity.id
_entity.type
_entity.pdbx_description
1 polymer ?
#
loop_
_entity_poly.entity_id
_entity_poly.type
_entity_poly.pdbx_seq_one_letter_code
_entity_poly.pdbx_strand_id
1 'polypeptide(L)'
;MKTSKVWHLGMGDMQILPVSRHRAPMKKLMWIIILVLFVFVFLMCAYIYPPQSGSACYVFSSRGCQVISEWLPPVPAREYTDAEIASQVVIKDILNAPFVLPKNPKVAFMFLTPGSLPFEKLWDKFFQVMISHLFGHEGKFSVYVHASKTKPVHVSRYFVNRDIRSEQVVWGKISMVDAERRILANALQDPDNQHFVLLSDSCVPLYSFDYIYNYLMYTNISFVDCFKDPGPHGNGRYSEHMLPEVEKKNFRKGAQWFSLKRQHAVIVMADGLYYSKFRDYCKPGLEGKNCIADEHYMPTFFNIVDPGGIANWSVTHVDWSERKWHPKSYRAHDVTYELLKNITSIDVSVHVTSDEKKEVQRWPCLWNGIQKPCYLFARKFTPETLDNLLLLFSNYSTP
;
A
#
# COMPACT_ATOMS: atom_id res chain seq x y z
N MET A 1 65.72 -77.99 41.48
CA MET A 1 65.94 -78.59 42.84
C MET A 1 64.67 -78.28 43.64
N LYS A 2 64.05 -79.35 44.07
CA LYS A 2 63.20 -79.54 45.25
C LYS A 2 62.01 -78.61 45.40
N THR A 3 60.77 -79.06 45.17
CA THR A 3 59.93 -79.86 46.11
C THR A 3 59.32 -78.95 47.20
N SER A 4 58.11 -78.98 47.58
CA SER A 4 57.08 -80.03 47.73
C SER A 4 55.78 -79.38 48.17
N LYS A 5 54.64 -79.84 47.69
CA LYS A 5 53.58 -80.58 48.39
C LYS A 5 53.12 -79.90 49.71
N VAL A 6 51.87 -79.81 50.10
CA VAL A 6 50.84 -80.84 50.31
C VAL A 6 49.50 -80.14 50.75
N TRP A 7 48.33 -80.48 50.20
CA TRP A 7 47.03 -80.88 50.79
C TRP A 7 46.44 -80.14 52.03
N HIS A 8 45.19 -79.87 52.24
CA HIS A 8 43.93 -80.54 52.03
C HIS A 8 42.70 -79.67 52.34
N LEU A 9 41.55 -80.01 51.75
CA LEU A 9 40.14 -80.05 52.18
C LEU A 9 39.51 -78.76 52.73
N GLY A 10 38.39 -78.38 52.44
CA GLY A 10 37.21 -78.95 51.83
C GLY A 10 35.98 -78.21 52.22
N MET A 11 34.97 -78.31 51.44
CA MET A 11 33.54 -77.97 51.67
C MET A 11 33.04 -76.51 51.70
N GLY A 12 32.02 -76.33 50.89
CA GLY A 12 30.93 -75.41 51.09
C GLY A 12 30.51 -74.59 49.89
N ASP A 13 29.72 -75.23 49.03
CA ASP A 13 28.95 -74.47 47.98
C ASP A 13 28.14 -73.35 48.54
N MET A 14 28.35 -72.14 48.02
CA MET A 14 27.29 -71.20 47.93
C MET A 14 27.52 -70.34 46.69
N GLN A 15 26.71 -70.60 45.64
CA GLN A 15 26.65 -69.81 44.42
C GLN A 15 26.16 -68.43 44.76
N ILE A 16 27.00 -67.40 44.62
CA ILE A 16 26.63 -66.03 44.58
C ILE A 16 26.65 -65.60 43.12
N LEU A 17 25.44 -65.40 42.54
CA LEU A 17 25.25 -64.85 41.22
C LEU A 17 25.86 -63.42 41.15
N PRO A 18 26.58 -63.06 40.07
CA PRO A 18 27.10 -61.70 39.92
C PRO A 18 25.96 -60.80 39.50
N VAL A 19 25.62 -59.86 40.36
CA VAL A 19 24.77 -58.73 40.01
C VAL A 19 25.51 -57.85 38.99
N SER A 20 25.13 -57.95 37.70
CA SER A 20 25.64 -57.05 36.68
C SER A 20 25.07 -55.66 36.91
N ARG A 21 25.84 -54.74 37.48
CA ARG A 21 25.56 -53.32 37.45
C ARG A 21 25.71 -52.90 36.00
N HIS A 22 24.56 -52.80 35.28
CA HIS A 22 24.46 -51.99 34.08
C HIS A 22 24.67 -50.50 34.47
N ARG A 23 25.87 -50.00 34.33
CA ARG A 23 26.12 -48.57 34.24
C ARG A 23 25.51 -48.12 32.93
N ALA A 24 24.29 -47.50 32.99
CA ALA A 24 23.78 -46.78 31.88
C ALA A 24 24.85 -45.77 31.41
N PRO A 25 25.11 -45.66 30.11
CA PRO A 25 26.20 -44.82 29.63
C PRO A 25 25.92 -43.37 29.99
N MET A 26 26.64 -42.81 30.97
CA MET A 26 26.52 -41.40 31.38
C MET A 26 26.55 -40.42 30.18
N LYS A 27 27.19 -40.82 29.09
CA LYS A 27 27.18 -40.04 27.84
C LYS A 27 25.80 -39.87 27.24
N LYS A 28 24.89 -40.85 27.27
CA LYS A 28 23.52 -40.71 26.75
C LYS A 28 22.68 -39.78 27.64
N LEU A 29 22.81 -39.88 28.94
CA LEU A 29 22.11 -38.97 29.88
C LEU A 29 22.59 -37.52 29.72
N MET A 30 23.89 -37.33 29.56
CA MET A 30 24.49 -36.02 29.32
C MET A 30 23.99 -35.40 28.01
N TRP A 31 23.88 -36.16 26.91
CA TRP A 31 23.33 -35.70 25.66
C TRP A 31 21.84 -35.36 25.75
N ILE A 32 21.05 -36.09 26.52
CA ILE A 32 19.63 -35.80 26.78
C ILE A 32 19.51 -34.48 27.56
N ILE A 33 20.34 -34.26 28.58
CA ILE A 33 20.33 -33.01 29.35
C ILE A 33 20.74 -31.85 28.48
N ILE A 34 21.76 -31.99 27.65
CA ILE A 34 22.18 -30.92 26.70
C ILE A 34 21.06 -30.61 25.71
N LEU A 35 20.38 -31.63 25.15
CA LEU A 35 19.25 -31.43 24.23
C LEU A 35 18.09 -30.70 24.91
N VAL A 36 17.75 -31.11 26.13
CA VAL A 36 16.66 -30.44 26.90
C VAL A 36 17.02 -28.99 27.21
N LEU A 37 18.25 -28.72 27.60
CA LEU A 37 18.74 -27.37 27.81
C LEU A 37 18.71 -26.54 26.52
N PHE A 38 19.13 -27.13 25.39
CA PHE A 38 19.10 -26.45 24.10
C PHE A 38 17.68 -26.15 23.66
N VAL A 39 16.75 -27.09 23.79
CA VAL A 39 15.33 -26.88 23.52
C VAL A 39 14.74 -25.82 24.45
N PHE A 40 15.10 -25.84 25.74
CA PHE A 40 14.65 -24.84 26.69
C PHE A 40 15.17 -23.43 26.35
N VAL A 41 16.46 -23.29 26.02
CA VAL A 41 17.07 -22.04 25.57
C VAL A 41 16.42 -21.56 24.25
N PHE A 42 16.18 -22.50 23.30
CA PHE A 42 15.50 -22.17 22.05
C PHE A 42 14.07 -21.66 22.29
N LEU A 43 13.31 -22.32 23.16
CA LEU A 43 11.96 -21.89 23.54
C LEU A 43 11.97 -20.55 24.27
N MET A 44 12.95 -20.33 25.14
CA MET A 44 13.15 -19.05 25.81
C MET A 44 13.54 -17.95 24.82
N CYS A 45 14.43 -18.24 23.88
CA CYS A 45 14.77 -17.30 22.80
C CYS A 45 13.58 -17.02 21.89
N ALA A 46 12.78 -18.02 21.53
CA ALA A 46 11.57 -17.83 20.74
C ALA A 46 10.48 -17.08 21.51
N TYR A 47 10.44 -17.22 22.83
CA TYR A 47 9.55 -16.47 23.70
C TYR A 47 9.98 -15.00 23.88
N ILE A 48 11.30 -14.76 24.01
CA ILE A 48 11.89 -13.42 24.21
C ILE A 48 12.00 -12.68 22.85
N TYR A 49 12.30 -13.39 21.75
CA TYR A 49 12.44 -12.87 20.39
C TYR A 49 11.44 -13.56 19.43
N PRO A 50 10.13 -13.30 19.57
CA PRO A 50 9.17 -13.90 18.66
C PRO A 50 9.47 -13.44 17.23
N PRO A 51 9.49 -14.38 16.26
CA PRO A 51 9.68 -14.01 14.85
C PRO A 51 8.57 -13.07 14.41
N GLN A 52 8.94 -11.96 13.81
CA GLN A 52 8.02 -10.88 13.39
C GLN A 52 7.07 -11.25 12.22
N SER A 53 6.98 -12.52 11.84
CA SER A 53 6.05 -13.00 10.83
C SER A 53 4.73 -13.42 11.47
N GLY A 54 3.61 -12.86 10.99
CA GLY A 54 2.28 -13.11 11.54
C GLY A 54 1.86 -14.58 11.65
N SER A 55 2.51 -15.51 10.92
CA SER A 55 2.25 -16.95 10.98
C SER A 55 2.78 -17.61 12.28
N ALA A 56 3.81 -17.05 12.91
CA ALA A 56 4.36 -17.61 14.13
C ALA A 56 3.55 -17.24 15.38
N CYS A 57 2.80 -16.14 15.34
CA CYS A 57 1.93 -15.71 16.44
C CYS A 57 0.74 -16.67 16.67
N TYR A 58 0.38 -17.49 15.69
CA TYR A 58 -0.69 -18.50 15.83
C TYR A 58 -0.26 -19.72 16.65
N VAL A 59 1.04 -20.01 16.72
CA VAL A 59 1.60 -21.19 17.43
C VAL A 59 1.93 -20.87 18.89
N PHE A 60 2.27 -19.62 19.17
CA PHE A 60 2.57 -19.15 20.53
C PHE A 60 1.41 -18.29 21.02
N SER A 61 0.92 -18.58 22.23
CA SER A 61 -0.22 -17.86 22.83
C SER A 61 -0.06 -16.34 22.73
N SER A 62 -1.18 -15.60 22.66
CA SER A 62 -1.28 -14.15 22.48
C SER A 62 -0.39 -13.29 23.40
N ARG A 63 0.13 -13.84 24.50
CA ARG A 63 1.10 -13.18 25.38
C ARG A 63 2.54 -13.21 24.85
N GLY A 64 2.91 -14.17 24.03
CA GLY A 64 4.25 -14.27 23.44
C GLY A 64 4.51 -13.32 22.25
N CYS A 65 3.45 -12.69 21.73
CA CYS A 65 3.55 -11.70 20.64
C CYS A 65 3.58 -10.25 21.15
N GLN A 66 3.52 -10.02 22.46
CA GLN A 66 3.78 -8.70 23.03
C GLN A 66 5.27 -8.40 22.93
N VAL A 67 5.56 -7.38 22.15
CA VAL A 67 6.92 -6.98 21.79
C VAL A 67 7.67 -6.55 23.07
N ILE A 68 8.97 -6.90 23.15
CA ILE A 68 9.91 -6.41 24.17
C ILE A 68 9.83 -4.90 24.41
N SER A 69 9.31 -4.13 23.45
CA SER A 69 9.04 -2.70 23.62
C SER A 69 8.12 -2.35 24.81
N GLU A 70 7.33 -3.29 25.33
CA GLU A 70 6.52 -3.08 26.55
C GLU A 70 7.31 -3.31 27.84
N TRP A 71 8.47 -3.99 27.75
CA TRP A 71 9.34 -4.30 28.91
C TRP A 71 10.58 -3.40 29.00
N LEU A 72 10.95 -2.77 27.90
CA LEU A 72 11.94 -1.72 27.94
C LEU A 72 11.28 -0.45 28.47
N PRO A 73 11.97 0.33 29.35
CA PRO A 73 11.46 1.65 29.67
C PRO A 73 11.17 2.36 28.35
N PRO A 74 9.98 2.92 28.18
CA PRO A 74 9.63 3.58 26.93
C PRO A 74 10.74 4.58 26.62
N VAL A 75 11.35 4.44 25.44
CA VAL A 75 12.18 5.52 24.89
C VAL A 75 11.32 6.77 25.08
N PRO A 76 11.81 7.83 25.77
CA PRO A 76 10.99 8.99 26.01
C PRO A 76 10.44 9.46 24.66
N ALA A 77 9.19 9.11 24.42
CA ALA A 77 8.47 9.56 23.23
C ALA A 77 8.44 11.07 23.34
N ARG A 78 8.84 11.79 22.28
CA ARG A 78 8.68 13.23 22.29
C ARG A 78 7.23 13.58 22.63
N GLU A 79 7.03 14.61 23.38
CA GLU A 79 5.69 15.11 23.63
C GLU A 79 5.08 15.62 22.31
N TYR A 80 3.81 15.27 22.09
CA TYR A 80 3.06 15.81 20.96
C TYR A 80 2.73 17.27 21.22
N THR A 81 2.75 18.08 20.16
CA THR A 81 2.23 19.46 20.22
C THR A 81 0.71 19.44 20.39
N ASP A 82 0.13 20.50 20.93
CA ASP A 82 -1.33 20.65 21.06
C ASP A 82 -2.04 20.48 19.71
N ALA A 83 -1.42 20.96 18.62
CA ALA A 83 -1.94 20.81 17.26
C ALA A 83 -1.94 19.34 16.80
N GLU A 84 -0.92 18.56 17.14
CA GLU A 84 -0.89 17.11 16.86
C GLU A 84 -1.95 16.37 17.67
N ILE A 85 -2.10 16.68 18.95
CA ILE A 85 -3.11 16.08 19.82
C ILE A 85 -4.51 16.35 19.26
N ALA A 86 -4.82 17.60 18.92
CA ALA A 86 -6.10 17.99 18.34
C ALA A 86 -6.37 17.28 17.00
N SER A 87 -5.36 17.24 16.11
CA SER A 87 -5.46 16.54 14.84
C SER A 87 -5.70 15.03 15.01
N GLN A 88 -4.96 14.39 15.93
CA GLN A 88 -5.13 12.94 16.20
C GLN A 88 -6.51 12.62 16.77
N VAL A 89 -7.08 13.48 17.63
CA VAL A 89 -8.44 13.28 18.16
C VAL A 89 -9.45 13.27 17.04
N VAL A 90 -9.43 14.27 16.15
CA VAL A 90 -10.35 14.36 15.00
C VAL A 90 -10.18 13.16 14.03
N ILE A 91 -8.95 12.81 13.70
CA ILE A 91 -8.66 11.69 12.79
C ILE A 91 -9.14 10.36 13.38
N LYS A 92 -8.85 10.11 14.67
CA LYS A 92 -9.30 8.89 15.35
C LYS A 92 -10.82 8.80 15.43
N ASP A 93 -11.50 9.90 15.70
CA ASP A 93 -12.97 9.93 15.74
C ASP A 93 -13.57 9.56 14.39
N ILE A 94 -13.04 10.13 13.31
CA ILE A 94 -13.46 9.82 11.94
C ILE A 94 -13.17 8.35 11.58
N LEU A 95 -11.99 7.83 11.93
CA LEU A 95 -11.61 6.44 11.63
C LEU A 95 -12.43 5.41 12.42
N ASN A 96 -12.84 5.76 13.64
CA ASN A 96 -13.67 4.92 14.50
C ASN A 96 -15.16 5.03 14.20
N ALA A 97 -15.58 6.00 13.37
CA ALA A 97 -17.00 6.14 13.01
C ALA A 97 -17.50 4.86 12.32
N PRO A 98 -18.67 4.36 12.70
CA PRO A 98 -19.22 3.15 12.10
C PRO A 98 -19.43 3.34 10.61
N PHE A 99 -18.98 2.34 9.84
CA PHE A 99 -19.14 2.34 8.39
C PHE A 99 -20.61 2.04 8.04
N VAL A 100 -21.32 3.04 7.54
CA VAL A 100 -22.67 2.91 7.03
C VAL A 100 -22.65 3.06 5.53
N LEU A 101 -22.89 1.94 4.81
CA LEU A 101 -23.06 2.00 3.36
C LEU A 101 -24.37 2.70 3.01
N PRO A 102 -24.37 3.71 2.14
CA PRO A 102 -25.60 4.27 1.59
C PRO A 102 -26.33 3.23 0.74
N LYS A 103 -27.61 3.48 0.47
CA LYS A 103 -28.46 2.57 -0.34
C LYS A 103 -27.89 2.35 -1.76
N ASN A 104 -27.28 3.38 -2.34
CA ASN A 104 -26.71 3.36 -3.70
C ASN A 104 -25.25 3.85 -3.67
N PRO A 105 -24.30 3.03 -3.19
CA PRO A 105 -22.91 3.47 -3.11
C PRO A 105 -22.31 3.70 -4.49
N LYS A 106 -21.52 4.78 -4.62
CA LYS A 106 -20.92 5.23 -5.87
C LYS A 106 -19.40 5.26 -5.80
N VAL A 107 -18.78 5.09 -6.97
CA VAL A 107 -17.38 5.46 -7.22
C VAL A 107 -17.34 6.85 -7.84
N ALA A 108 -16.60 7.77 -7.24
CA ALA A 108 -16.32 9.08 -7.80
C ALA A 108 -15.06 9.01 -8.69
N PHE A 109 -15.22 9.22 -9.98
CA PHE A 109 -14.12 9.35 -10.95
C PHE A 109 -13.73 10.82 -11.07
N MET A 110 -12.52 11.15 -10.62
CA MET A 110 -12.01 12.51 -10.49
C MET A 110 -10.90 12.75 -11.51
N PHE A 111 -11.16 13.57 -12.53
CA PHE A 111 -10.22 13.82 -13.63
C PHE A 111 -9.48 15.15 -13.42
N LEU A 112 -8.16 15.09 -13.33
CA LEU A 112 -7.27 16.24 -13.42
C LEU A 112 -6.73 16.35 -14.83
N THR A 113 -7.01 17.49 -15.50
CA THR A 113 -6.56 17.76 -16.86
C THR A 113 -6.00 19.17 -17.01
N PRO A 114 -5.06 19.42 -17.92
CA PRO A 114 -4.75 20.79 -18.32
C PRO A 114 -5.86 21.43 -19.16
N GLY A 115 -6.72 20.64 -19.84
CA GLY A 115 -7.81 21.17 -20.66
C GLY A 115 -8.63 20.09 -21.33
N SER A 116 -8.10 19.39 -22.33
CA SER A 116 -8.86 18.36 -23.05
C SER A 116 -8.93 17.03 -22.31
N LEU A 117 -9.96 16.24 -22.60
CA LEU A 117 -10.14 14.86 -22.18
C LEU A 117 -10.26 13.95 -23.39
N PRO A 118 -9.16 13.57 -24.05
CA PRO A 118 -9.18 12.91 -25.33
C PRO A 118 -9.84 11.52 -25.29
N PHE A 119 -9.94 10.89 -24.14
CA PHE A 119 -10.50 9.55 -23.96
C PHE A 119 -11.96 9.53 -23.53
N GLU A 120 -12.71 10.65 -23.63
CA GLU A 120 -14.14 10.68 -23.26
C GLU A 120 -14.96 9.58 -23.96
N LYS A 121 -14.68 9.28 -25.24
CA LYS A 121 -15.38 8.20 -25.97
C LYS A 121 -15.09 6.81 -25.39
N LEU A 122 -13.88 6.59 -24.90
CA LEU A 122 -13.52 5.34 -24.23
C LEU A 122 -14.20 5.24 -22.86
N TRP A 123 -14.20 6.33 -22.10
CA TRP A 123 -14.90 6.42 -20.83
C TRP A 123 -16.43 6.30 -21.01
N ASP A 124 -16.98 6.85 -22.10
CA ASP A 124 -18.39 6.68 -22.45
C ASP A 124 -18.74 5.20 -22.61
N LYS A 125 -17.92 4.45 -23.39
CA LYS A 125 -18.05 3.02 -23.54
C LYS A 125 -17.89 2.25 -22.23
N PHE A 126 -16.99 2.70 -21.34
CA PHE A 126 -16.78 2.13 -20.01
C PHE A 126 -17.99 2.32 -19.08
N PHE A 127 -18.64 3.47 -19.11
CA PHE A 127 -19.82 3.77 -18.29
C PHE A 127 -21.12 3.18 -18.85
N GLN A 128 -21.14 2.79 -20.13
CA GLN A 128 -22.31 2.15 -20.75
C GLN A 128 -22.41 0.69 -20.32
N VAL A 129 -23.63 0.23 -20.10
CA VAL A 129 -23.91 -1.20 -19.86
C VAL A 129 -24.05 -1.92 -21.18
N MET A 130 -23.30 -2.99 -21.38
CA MET A 130 -23.41 -3.80 -22.57
C MET A 130 -24.54 -4.84 -22.55
N ILE A 131 -25.13 -5.18 -21.41
CA ILE A 131 -26.13 -6.26 -21.35
C ILE A 131 -27.24 -5.97 -20.32
N SER A 132 -28.46 -6.13 -20.77
CA SER A 132 -29.77 -6.10 -20.11
C SER A 132 -30.45 -4.74 -19.91
N HIS A 133 -31.47 -4.64 -20.59
CA HIS A 133 -32.52 -3.74 -20.98
C HIS A 133 -33.16 -2.80 -19.95
N LEU A 134 -32.67 -2.56 -18.73
CA LEU A 134 -33.45 -1.75 -17.80
C LEU A 134 -32.74 -0.64 -17.03
N PHE A 135 -31.46 -0.79 -16.66
CA PHE A 135 -30.78 0.28 -15.91
C PHE A 135 -29.28 0.26 -16.16
N GLY A 136 -28.74 1.31 -16.78
CA GLY A 136 -27.30 1.53 -16.89
C GLY A 136 -26.61 1.61 -15.53
N HIS A 137 -25.27 1.70 -15.52
CA HIS A 137 -24.51 1.98 -14.28
C HIS A 137 -24.84 3.38 -13.69
N GLU A 138 -25.81 4.09 -14.30
CA GLU A 138 -26.35 5.34 -13.79
C GLU A 138 -26.80 5.15 -12.34
N GLY A 139 -26.19 5.90 -11.43
CA GLY A 139 -26.42 5.73 -9.99
C GLY A 139 -25.32 4.98 -9.24
N LYS A 140 -24.37 4.30 -9.94
CA LYS A 140 -23.21 3.66 -9.29
C LYS A 140 -21.90 4.47 -9.39
N PHE A 141 -21.90 5.59 -10.09
CA PHE A 141 -20.74 6.44 -10.23
C PHE A 141 -21.11 7.92 -10.32
N SER A 142 -20.13 8.76 -10.12
CA SER A 142 -20.15 10.20 -10.38
C SER A 142 -18.83 10.62 -11.04
N VAL A 143 -18.89 11.69 -11.84
CA VAL A 143 -17.72 12.21 -12.56
C VAL A 143 -17.49 13.67 -12.14
N TYR A 144 -16.23 14.02 -11.91
CA TYR A 144 -15.78 15.36 -11.59
C TYR A 144 -14.57 15.70 -12.45
N VAL A 145 -14.51 16.92 -12.99
CA VAL A 145 -13.42 17.38 -13.84
C VAL A 145 -12.84 18.68 -13.29
N HIS A 146 -11.53 18.68 -13.02
CA HIS A 146 -10.74 19.86 -12.72
C HIS A 146 -9.84 20.16 -13.92
N ALA A 147 -10.08 21.26 -14.61
CA ALA A 147 -9.31 21.69 -15.78
C ALA A 147 -8.43 22.89 -15.43
N SER A 148 -7.12 22.70 -15.35
CA SER A 148 -6.19 23.68 -14.76
C SER A 148 -5.83 24.86 -15.66
N LYS A 149 -6.05 24.77 -16.99
CA LYS A 149 -5.70 25.83 -17.94
C LYS A 149 -6.90 26.30 -18.76
N THR A 150 -7.54 25.38 -19.47
CA THR A 150 -8.65 25.67 -20.35
C THR A 150 -9.81 24.73 -20.05
N LYS A 151 -11.04 25.26 -20.06
CA LYS A 151 -12.22 24.42 -19.88
C LYS A 151 -12.36 23.48 -21.07
N PRO A 152 -12.50 22.16 -20.86
CA PRO A 152 -12.70 21.21 -21.94
C PRO A 152 -14.06 21.38 -22.62
N VAL A 153 -14.11 21.01 -23.90
CA VAL A 153 -15.39 20.84 -24.62
C VAL A 153 -15.75 19.36 -24.51
N HIS A 154 -16.80 19.05 -23.78
CA HIS A 154 -17.26 17.69 -23.56
C HIS A 154 -18.14 17.18 -24.69
N VAL A 155 -17.92 15.93 -25.08
CA VAL A 155 -18.72 15.23 -26.11
C VAL A 155 -19.57 14.11 -25.51
N SER A 156 -19.17 13.57 -24.37
CA SER A 156 -19.90 12.52 -23.68
C SER A 156 -20.88 13.08 -22.65
N ARG A 157 -22.10 12.54 -22.62
CA ARG A 157 -23.15 12.91 -21.65
C ARG A 157 -22.71 12.74 -20.19
N TYR A 158 -21.74 11.86 -19.92
CA TYR A 158 -21.24 11.61 -18.58
C TYR A 158 -20.29 12.69 -18.08
N PHE A 159 -19.72 13.49 -18.98
CA PHE A 159 -18.81 14.60 -18.67
C PHE A 159 -19.45 15.98 -18.77
N VAL A 160 -20.53 16.12 -19.54
CA VAL A 160 -21.25 17.39 -19.65
C VAL A 160 -21.73 17.86 -18.29
N ASN A 161 -21.43 19.12 -17.94
CA ASN A 161 -21.73 19.77 -16.64
C ASN A 161 -21.05 19.07 -15.42
N ARG A 162 -19.91 18.42 -15.62
CA ARG A 162 -19.13 17.80 -14.56
C ARG A 162 -17.88 18.60 -14.18
N ASP A 163 -17.63 19.71 -14.84
CA ASP A 163 -16.55 20.62 -14.47
C ASP A 163 -16.82 21.26 -13.10
N ILE A 164 -15.81 21.19 -12.25
CA ILE A 164 -15.80 21.92 -10.98
C ILE A 164 -15.08 23.26 -11.16
N ARG A 165 -15.21 24.17 -10.19
CA ARG A 165 -14.35 25.34 -10.13
C ARG A 165 -12.89 24.89 -10.11
N SER A 166 -12.11 25.34 -11.09
CA SER A 166 -10.73 24.95 -11.31
C SER A 166 -9.79 26.14 -11.16
N GLU A 167 -8.57 25.86 -10.73
CA GLU A 167 -7.50 26.87 -10.63
C GLU A 167 -6.26 26.37 -11.34
N GLN A 168 -5.37 27.31 -11.66
CA GLN A 168 -4.13 26.98 -12.33
C GLN A 168 -3.24 26.05 -11.48
N VAL A 169 -2.73 25.01 -12.10
CA VAL A 169 -1.83 24.04 -11.48
C VAL A 169 -0.46 24.13 -12.11
N VAL A 170 0.56 24.15 -11.28
CA VAL A 170 1.97 24.09 -11.69
C VAL A 170 2.54 22.76 -11.26
N TRP A 171 3.07 21.99 -12.21
CA TRP A 171 3.65 20.69 -11.96
C TRP A 171 4.74 20.74 -10.87
N GLY A 172 4.72 19.76 -9.97
CA GLY A 172 5.67 19.63 -8.86
C GLY A 172 5.49 20.62 -7.72
N LYS A 173 4.52 21.55 -7.80
CA LYS A 173 4.18 22.49 -6.72
C LYS A 173 2.96 22.02 -5.95
N ILE A 174 2.77 22.59 -4.76
CA ILE A 174 1.63 22.29 -3.87
C ILE A 174 0.27 22.51 -4.56
N SER A 175 0.19 23.36 -5.57
CA SER A 175 -1.05 23.58 -6.35
C SER A 175 -1.59 22.29 -7.00
N MET A 176 -0.76 21.25 -7.18
CA MET A 176 -1.22 19.94 -7.59
C MET A 176 -2.05 19.28 -6.47
N VAL A 177 -1.51 19.26 -5.24
CA VAL A 177 -2.23 18.77 -4.06
C VAL A 177 -3.48 19.60 -3.78
N ASP A 178 -3.44 20.93 -4.01
CA ASP A 178 -4.60 21.80 -3.89
C ASP A 178 -5.71 21.42 -4.86
N ALA A 179 -5.37 21.06 -6.09
CA ALA A 179 -6.31 20.59 -7.09
C ALA A 179 -6.91 19.22 -6.71
N GLU A 180 -6.08 18.30 -6.19
CA GLU A 180 -6.53 17.00 -5.67
C GLU A 180 -7.51 17.19 -4.50
N ARG A 181 -7.18 18.03 -3.54
CA ARG A 181 -8.06 18.35 -2.40
C ARG A 181 -9.36 19.03 -2.86
N ARG A 182 -9.28 19.93 -3.82
CA ARG A 182 -10.46 20.64 -4.37
C ARG A 182 -11.43 19.70 -5.06
N ILE A 183 -10.94 18.80 -5.91
CA ILE A 183 -11.80 17.83 -6.60
C ILE A 183 -12.39 16.82 -5.61
N LEU A 184 -11.59 16.39 -4.63
CA LEU A 184 -12.01 15.50 -3.56
C LEU A 184 -13.11 16.14 -2.69
N ALA A 185 -12.97 17.44 -2.34
CA ALA A 185 -13.99 18.18 -1.59
C ALA A 185 -15.32 18.29 -2.36
N ASN A 186 -15.26 18.53 -3.67
CA ASN A 186 -16.46 18.54 -4.52
C ASN A 186 -17.13 17.16 -4.58
N ALA A 187 -16.34 16.11 -4.73
CA ALA A 187 -16.86 14.75 -4.80
C ALA A 187 -17.44 14.26 -3.45
N LEU A 188 -16.93 14.74 -2.32
CA LEU A 188 -17.43 14.42 -0.99
C LEU A 188 -18.81 15.02 -0.68
N GLN A 189 -19.27 16.02 -1.45
CA GLN A 189 -20.62 16.61 -1.31
C GLN A 189 -21.71 15.60 -1.64
N ASP A 190 -21.45 14.62 -2.50
CA ASP A 190 -22.36 13.50 -2.71
C ASP A 190 -22.15 12.45 -1.61
N PRO A 191 -23.12 12.21 -0.71
CA PRO A 191 -22.99 11.26 0.39
C PRO A 191 -22.92 9.81 -0.10
N ASP A 192 -23.37 9.53 -1.31
CA ASP A 192 -23.33 8.18 -1.89
C ASP A 192 -21.93 7.80 -2.42
N ASN A 193 -21.02 8.77 -2.65
CA ASN A 193 -19.66 8.47 -3.05
C ASN A 193 -18.88 7.80 -1.92
N GLN A 194 -18.44 6.56 -2.13
CA GLN A 194 -17.74 5.75 -1.15
C GLN A 194 -16.27 5.48 -1.51
N HIS A 195 -15.93 5.53 -2.81
CA HIS A 195 -14.55 5.51 -3.31
C HIS A 195 -14.30 6.69 -4.25
N PHE A 196 -13.07 7.23 -4.21
CA PHE A 196 -12.66 8.45 -4.90
C PHE A 196 -11.39 8.15 -5.70
N VAL A 197 -11.51 7.99 -7.00
CA VAL A 197 -10.42 7.59 -7.90
C VAL A 197 -9.87 8.81 -8.62
N LEU A 198 -8.59 9.12 -8.42
CA LEU A 198 -7.90 10.20 -9.10
C LEU A 198 -7.33 9.71 -10.43
N LEU A 199 -7.68 10.39 -11.50
CA LEU A 199 -7.31 10.08 -12.88
C LEU A 199 -6.81 11.34 -13.61
N SER A 200 -6.10 11.15 -14.72
CA SER A 200 -5.72 12.23 -15.62
C SER A 200 -6.39 12.08 -16.99
N ASP A 201 -6.19 13.09 -17.81
CA ASP A 201 -6.55 13.13 -19.23
C ASP A 201 -5.94 11.97 -20.06
N SER A 202 -4.84 11.37 -19.58
CA SER A 202 -4.10 10.29 -20.25
C SER A 202 -4.27 8.92 -19.59
N CYS A 203 -5.22 8.80 -18.65
CA CYS A 203 -5.60 7.54 -18.02
C CYS A 203 -6.68 6.81 -18.81
N VAL A 204 -6.59 5.48 -18.83
CA VAL A 204 -7.57 4.58 -19.44
C VAL A 204 -7.97 3.48 -18.48
N PRO A 205 -9.22 2.96 -18.53
CA PRO A 205 -9.63 1.80 -17.73
C PRO A 205 -9.05 0.52 -18.32
N LEU A 206 -8.67 -0.42 -17.46
CA LEU A 206 -8.13 -1.74 -17.85
C LEU A 206 -9.16 -2.87 -17.76
N TYR A 207 -10.27 -2.64 -17.09
CA TYR A 207 -11.33 -3.63 -16.86
C TYR A 207 -12.70 -3.00 -17.11
N SER A 208 -13.74 -3.84 -17.14
CA SER A 208 -15.13 -3.38 -17.18
C SER A 208 -15.51 -2.58 -15.94
N PHE A 209 -16.54 -1.77 -16.06
CA PHE A 209 -17.07 -0.99 -14.94
C PHE A 209 -17.42 -1.86 -13.74
N ASP A 210 -18.14 -2.98 -13.97
CA ASP A 210 -18.57 -3.86 -12.89
C ASP A 210 -17.39 -4.48 -12.13
N TYR A 211 -16.32 -4.85 -12.82
CA TYR A 211 -15.11 -5.37 -12.18
C TYR A 211 -14.48 -4.29 -11.29
N ILE A 212 -14.27 -3.08 -11.82
CA ILE A 212 -13.66 -1.97 -11.07
C ILE A 212 -14.54 -1.56 -9.89
N TYR A 213 -15.85 -1.45 -10.10
CA TYR A 213 -16.79 -1.12 -9.05
C TYR A 213 -16.73 -2.13 -7.90
N ASN A 214 -16.82 -3.42 -8.22
CA ASN A 214 -16.77 -4.48 -7.22
C ASN A 214 -15.41 -4.53 -6.52
N TYR A 215 -14.33 -4.36 -7.25
CA TYR A 215 -12.98 -4.32 -6.67
C TYR A 215 -12.85 -3.22 -5.62
N LEU A 216 -13.35 -2.02 -5.90
CA LEU A 216 -13.26 -0.88 -4.98
C LEU A 216 -14.28 -0.96 -3.84
N MET A 217 -15.53 -1.36 -4.12
CA MET A 217 -16.61 -1.36 -3.13
C MET A 217 -16.50 -2.48 -2.09
N TYR A 218 -15.92 -3.62 -2.44
CA TYR A 218 -15.78 -4.77 -1.53
C TYR A 218 -14.44 -4.81 -0.80
N THR A 219 -13.73 -3.69 -0.71
CA THR A 219 -12.51 -3.56 0.11
C THR A 219 -12.65 -2.38 1.08
N ASN A 220 -12.04 -2.50 2.25
CA ASN A 220 -12.02 -1.44 3.26
C ASN A 220 -10.67 -0.74 3.37
N ILE A 221 -9.85 -0.77 2.31
CA ILE A 221 -8.56 -0.08 2.26
C ILE A 221 -8.56 0.96 1.14
N SER A 222 -7.69 1.95 1.26
CA SER A 222 -7.39 2.88 0.17
C SER A 222 -6.15 2.41 -0.59
N PHE A 223 -6.11 2.68 -1.88
CA PHE A 223 -4.96 2.39 -2.73
C PHE A 223 -4.13 3.66 -2.90
N VAL A 224 -3.16 3.81 -2.03
CA VAL A 224 -2.18 4.90 -2.03
C VAL A 224 -0.81 4.24 -2.14
N ASP A 225 -0.07 4.60 -3.17
CA ASP A 225 1.30 4.15 -3.33
C ASP A 225 2.18 4.74 -2.22
N CYS A 226 2.87 3.90 -1.46
CA CYS A 226 3.58 4.34 -0.26
C CYS A 226 4.79 3.45 0.01
N PHE A 227 5.98 3.97 -0.21
CA PHE A 227 7.21 3.24 0.06
C PHE A 227 8.32 4.14 0.62
N LYS A 228 9.31 3.52 1.26
CA LYS A 228 10.49 4.20 1.77
C LYS A 228 11.56 4.25 0.68
N ASP A 229 11.98 5.45 0.31
CA ASP A 229 13.10 5.67 -0.58
C ASP A 229 14.20 6.46 0.16
N PRO A 230 15.33 5.83 0.56
CA PRO A 230 16.42 6.50 1.25
C PRO A 230 17.20 7.45 0.35
N GLY A 231 17.02 7.36 -0.96
CA GLY A 231 17.79 8.08 -1.97
C GLY A 231 17.36 9.53 -2.23
N PRO A 232 17.95 10.16 -3.25
CA PRO A 232 17.74 11.57 -3.54
C PRO A 232 16.31 11.92 -3.97
N HIS A 233 15.54 10.96 -4.50
CA HIS A 233 14.14 11.18 -4.89
C HIS A 233 13.12 10.85 -3.78
N GLY A 234 13.57 10.36 -2.64
CA GLY A 234 12.82 10.12 -1.43
C GLY A 234 13.32 10.97 -0.27
N ASN A 235 14.06 10.38 0.66
CA ASN A 235 14.58 11.08 1.86
C ASN A 235 15.49 12.29 1.55
N GLY A 236 16.10 12.35 0.36
CA GLY A 236 16.84 13.52 -0.11
C GLY A 236 15.98 14.76 -0.33
N ARG A 237 14.67 14.60 -0.46
CA ARG A 237 13.70 15.70 -0.63
C ARG A 237 13.13 16.22 0.69
N TYR A 238 13.39 15.53 1.81
CA TYR A 238 12.88 15.89 3.13
C TYR A 238 13.50 17.18 3.65
N SER A 239 12.69 18.05 4.28
CA SER A 239 13.13 19.25 4.99
C SER A 239 12.96 19.07 6.51
N GLU A 240 14.00 19.40 7.28
CA GLU A 240 13.97 19.34 8.76
C GLU A 240 12.97 20.36 9.36
N HIS A 241 12.54 21.37 8.59
CA HIS A 241 11.50 22.32 9.01
C HIS A 241 10.10 21.69 9.12
N MET A 242 9.93 20.44 8.63
CA MET A 242 8.70 19.67 8.82
C MET A 242 8.55 19.12 10.23
N LEU A 243 9.65 19.13 11.04
CA LEU A 243 9.61 18.73 12.44
C LEU A 243 8.75 19.71 13.27
N PRO A 244 8.21 19.24 14.41
CA PRO A 244 8.28 17.87 14.93
C PRO A 244 7.24 16.92 14.30
N GLU A 245 6.25 17.41 13.55
CA GLU A 245 5.06 16.66 13.14
C GLU A 245 5.36 15.62 12.06
N VAL A 246 6.29 15.92 11.15
CA VAL A 246 6.75 14.99 10.12
C VAL A 246 8.21 14.67 10.37
N GLU A 247 8.49 13.55 11.01
CA GLU A 247 9.84 13.04 11.17
C GLU A 247 10.34 12.36 9.89
N LYS A 248 11.64 12.45 9.61
CA LYS A 248 12.28 11.85 8.43
C LYS A 248 12.03 10.34 8.31
N LYS A 249 11.95 9.62 9.44
CA LYS A 249 11.65 8.19 9.45
C LYS A 249 10.25 7.87 8.89
N ASN A 250 9.32 8.82 8.97
CA ASN A 250 7.93 8.70 8.50
C ASN A 250 7.74 9.22 7.07
N PHE A 251 8.74 9.94 6.52
CA PHE A 251 8.64 10.50 5.17
C PHE A 251 8.62 9.40 4.13
N ARG A 252 7.64 9.42 3.25
CA ARG A 252 7.38 8.40 2.22
C ARG A 252 7.31 9.02 0.85
N LYS A 253 7.52 8.17 -0.14
CA LYS A 253 7.31 8.46 -1.55
C LYS A 253 6.21 7.56 -2.11
N GLY A 254 5.52 8.03 -3.14
CA GLY A 254 4.54 7.26 -3.87
C GLY A 254 4.15 7.94 -5.18
N ALA A 255 3.29 7.29 -5.94
CA ALA A 255 2.67 7.88 -7.11
C ALA A 255 1.57 8.87 -6.70
N GLN A 256 1.36 9.90 -7.49
CA GLN A 256 0.26 10.86 -7.34
C GLN A 256 -1.13 10.19 -7.37
N TRP A 257 -1.26 9.09 -8.10
CA TRP A 257 -2.54 8.45 -8.43
C TRP A 257 -3.03 7.57 -7.30
N PHE A 258 -4.19 7.89 -6.75
CA PHE A 258 -4.78 7.18 -5.62
C PHE A 258 -6.24 6.77 -5.87
N SER A 259 -6.70 5.83 -5.06
CA SER A 259 -8.12 5.58 -4.83
C SER A 259 -8.38 5.55 -3.33
N LEU A 260 -9.17 6.50 -2.82
CA LEU A 260 -9.45 6.64 -1.39
C LEU A 260 -10.85 6.12 -1.04
N LYS A 261 -10.96 5.37 0.06
CA LYS A 261 -12.25 5.14 0.73
C LYS A 261 -12.75 6.44 1.36
N ARG A 262 -14.07 6.56 1.58
CA ARG A 262 -14.69 7.80 2.09
C ARG A 262 -14.07 8.32 3.39
N GLN A 263 -13.82 7.45 4.36
CA GLN A 263 -13.19 7.87 5.62
C GLN A 263 -11.83 8.55 5.37
N HIS A 264 -10.99 7.99 4.49
CA HIS A 264 -9.69 8.57 4.12
C HIS A 264 -9.84 9.90 3.37
N ALA A 265 -10.81 9.99 2.47
CA ALA A 265 -11.12 11.25 1.79
C ALA A 265 -11.52 12.36 2.80
N VAL A 266 -12.30 12.02 3.81
CA VAL A 266 -12.70 12.95 4.87
C VAL A 266 -11.51 13.37 5.72
N ILE A 267 -10.63 12.45 6.16
CA ILE A 267 -9.47 12.85 6.97
C ILE A 267 -8.46 13.69 6.18
N VAL A 268 -8.31 13.48 4.87
CA VAL A 268 -7.52 14.37 4.01
C VAL A 268 -8.10 15.77 3.98
N MET A 269 -9.44 15.91 3.97
CA MET A 269 -10.07 17.25 4.06
C MET A 269 -9.91 17.88 5.44
N ALA A 270 -9.97 17.09 6.50
CA ALA A 270 -9.77 17.53 7.88
C ALA A 270 -8.31 17.88 8.19
N ASP A 271 -7.35 17.39 7.41
CA ASP A 271 -5.93 17.66 7.63
C ASP A 271 -5.56 19.10 7.26
N GLY A 272 -5.24 19.90 8.28
CA GLY A 272 -4.59 21.20 8.12
C GLY A 272 -3.13 21.18 8.59
N LEU A 273 -2.79 20.26 9.50
CA LEU A 273 -1.49 20.22 10.15
C LEU A 273 -0.38 19.72 9.22
N TYR A 274 -0.52 18.48 8.74
CA TYR A 274 0.49 17.87 7.85
C TYR A 274 0.49 18.57 6.50
N TYR A 275 -0.69 18.87 5.94
CA TYR A 275 -0.79 19.63 4.70
C TYR A 275 -0.01 20.95 4.76
N SER A 276 -0.09 21.72 5.88
CA SER A 276 0.65 22.97 6.01
C SER A 276 2.17 22.77 5.94
N LYS A 277 2.69 21.66 6.51
CA LYS A 277 4.12 21.32 6.45
C LYS A 277 4.58 21.07 5.01
N PHE A 278 3.78 20.34 4.21
CA PHE A 278 4.09 20.13 2.79
C PHE A 278 3.94 21.41 1.97
N ARG A 279 2.91 22.23 2.22
CA ARG A 279 2.72 23.52 1.57
C ARG A 279 3.91 24.44 1.77
N ASP A 280 4.44 24.48 2.98
CA ASP A 280 5.47 25.45 3.35
C ASP A 280 6.89 24.93 3.08
N TYR A 281 7.15 23.63 3.21
CA TYR A 281 8.49 23.06 3.22
C TYR A 281 8.75 21.99 2.14
N CYS A 282 7.76 21.58 1.36
CA CYS A 282 7.96 20.69 0.20
C CYS A 282 7.79 21.48 -1.11
N LYS A 283 8.85 22.15 -1.52
CA LYS A 283 8.86 23.00 -2.73
C LYS A 283 10.09 22.69 -3.59
N PRO A 284 9.92 22.62 -4.93
CA PRO A 284 11.06 22.55 -5.83
C PRO A 284 12.01 23.73 -5.62
N GLY A 285 13.31 23.43 -5.43
CA GLY A 285 14.37 24.41 -5.23
C GLY A 285 14.55 24.92 -3.79
N LEU A 286 13.65 24.60 -2.86
CA LEU A 286 13.80 24.97 -1.46
C LEU A 286 14.96 24.17 -0.84
N GLU A 287 15.89 24.85 -0.15
CA GLU A 287 17.10 24.24 0.45
C GLU A 287 17.95 23.43 -0.54
N GLY A 288 17.94 23.78 -1.82
CA GLY A 288 18.63 23.01 -2.86
C GLY A 288 18.00 21.65 -3.17
N LYS A 289 16.86 21.34 -2.58
CA LYS A 289 16.11 20.08 -2.75
C LYS A 289 14.99 20.25 -3.77
N ASN A 290 14.58 19.15 -4.39
CA ASN A 290 13.51 19.15 -5.38
C ASN A 290 12.31 18.33 -4.86
N CYS A 291 11.67 18.84 -3.80
CA CYS A 291 10.50 18.18 -3.21
C CYS A 291 9.26 18.38 -4.09
N ILE A 292 8.60 17.28 -4.45
CA ILE A 292 7.41 17.21 -5.28
C ILE A 292 6.25 16.81 -4.36
N ALA A 293 5.36 17.74 -4.04
CA ALA A 293 4.40 17.58 -2.95
C ALA A 293 3.37 16.45 -3.19
N ASP A 294 2.89 16.29 -4.41
CA ASP A 294 1.93 15.24 -4.79
C ASP A 294 2.51 13.81 -4.75
N GLU A 295 3.86 13.67 -4.80
CA GLU A 295 4.53 12.38 -4.60
C GLU A 295 4.81 12.05 -3.12
N HIS A 296 4.67 13.00 -2.20
CA HIS A 296 5.08 12.83 -0.80
C HIS A 296 3.99 13.09 0.23
N TYR A 297 3.03 13.98 -0.03
CA TYR A 297 2.02 14.34 0.96
C TYR A 297 1.14 13.15 1.34
N MET A 298 0.39 12.58 0.41
CA MET A 298 -0.51 11.46 0.68
C MET A 298 0.21 10.23 1.26
N PRO A 299 1.34 9.78 0.68
CA PRO A 299 2.08 8.65 1.23
C PRO A 299 2.56 8.88 2.67
N THR A 300 3.11 10.06 2.96
CA THR A 300 3.61 10.38 4.31
C THR A 300 2.46 10.54 5.30
N PHE A 301 1.40 11.25 4.91
CA PHE A 301 0.23 11.46 5.74
C PHE A 301 -0.38 10.13 6.19
N PHE A 302 -0.70 9.24 5.27
CA PHE A 302 -1.29 7.94 5.62
C PHE A 302 -0.32 7.01 6.34
N ASN A 303 0.98 7.08 6.04
CA ASN A 303 1.97 6.34 6.84
C ASN A 303 2.01 6.77 8.32
N ILE A 304 1.64 8.02 8.62
CA ILE A 304 1.58 8.53 10.00
C ILE A 304 0.24 8.20 10.65
N VAL A 305 -0.88 8.42 9.95
CA VAL A 305 -2.21 8.42 10.60
C VAL A 305 -2.95 7.09 10.53
N ASP A 306 -2.80 6.33 9.45
CA ASP A 306 -3.43 5.01 9.27
C ASP A 306 -2.66 4.13 8.27
N PRO A 307 -1.46 3.66 8.61
CA PRO A 307 -0.64 2.83 7.72
C PRO A 307 -1.29 1.48 7.38
N GLY A 308 -2.16 0.97 8.26
CA GLY A 308 -2.92 -0.27 8.05
C GLY A 308 -4.13 -0.11 7.13
N GLY A 309 -4.60 1.12 6.92
CA GLY A 309 -5.75 1.43 6.09
C GLY A 309 -5.43 1.64 4.61
N ILE A 310 -4.15 1.55 4.21
CA ILE A 310 -3.69 1.70 2.83
C ILE A 310 -3.02 0.45 2.30
N ALA A 311 -3.11 0.25 0.99
CA ALA A 311 -2.57 -0.93 0.32
C ALA A 311 -1.06 -0.86 0.03
N ASN A 312 -0.45 0.32 0.11
CA ASN A 312 0.93 0.62 -0.27
C ASN A 312 1.24 0.48 -1.78
N TRP A 313 0.24 0.37 -2.62
CA TRP A 313 0.37 0.50 -4.09
C TRP A 313 -0.79 1.31 -4.66
N SER A 314 -0.60 1.86 -5.87
CA SER A 314 -1.65 2.52 -6.65
C SER A 314 -2.37 1.54 -7.55
N VAL A 315 -3.68 1.70 -7.75
CA VAL A 315 -4.45 0.96 -8.76
C VAL A 315 -4.27 1.51 -10.20
N THR A 316 -3.41 2.52 -10.37
CA THR A 316 -3.09 3.09 -11.67
C THR A 316 -1.66 2.74 -12.07
N HIS A 317 -1.52 1.96 -13.13
CA HIS A 317 -0.21 1.60 -13.70
C HIS A 317 0.48 2.82 -14.31
N VAL A 318 1.77 2.98 -13.99
CA VAL A 318 2.65 3.99 -14.58
C VAL A 318 3.97 3.34 -14.94
N ASP A 319 4.34 3.39 -16.23
CA ASP A 319 5.57 2.74 -16.71
C ASP A 319 6.78 3.66 -16.57
N TRP A 320 7.67 3.33 -15.63
CA TRP A 320 8.95 4.00 -15.40
C TRP A 320 10.15 3.22 -15.94
N SER A 321 9.93 2.24 -16.80
CA SER A 321 11.01 1.37 -17.34
C SER A 321 12.11 2.14 -18.06
N GLU A 322 11.76 3.26 -18.70
CA GLU A 322 12.73 4.12 -19.40
C GLU A 322 13.62 4.97 -18.48
N ARG A 323 13.33 5.03 -17.16
CA ARG A 323 14.09 5.80 -16.17
C ARG A 323 14.32 7.28 -16.54
N LYS A 324 13.36 7.88 -17.25
CA LYS A 324 13.36 9.30 -17.64
C LYS A 324 12.66 10.17 -16.60
N TRP A 325 12.68 11.48 -16.83
CA TRP A 325 11.95 12.47 -16.01
C TRP A 325 10.42 12.31 -16.05
N HIS A 326 9.90 11.67 -17.09
CA HIS A 326 8.49 11.38 -17.28
C HIS A 326 8.32 9.88 -17.54
N PRO A 327 7.20 9.31 -17.13
CA PRO A 327 6.89 7.94 -17.47
C PRO A 327 6.75 7.76 -18.97
N LYS A 328 6.92 6.52 -19.43
CA LYS A 328 6.70 6.14 -20.82
C LYS A 328 5.31 6.57 -21.26
N SER A 329 5.23 7.16 -22.46
CA SER A 329 3.96 7.48 -23.11
C SER A 329 3.70 6.46 -24.21
N TYR A 330 2.58 5.75 -24.09
CA TYR A 330 2.15 4.79 -25.10
C TYR A 330 1.54 5.51 -26.29
N ARG A 331 2.07 5.23 -27.47
CA ARG A 331 1.59 5.75 -28.76
C ARG A 331 0.71 4.72 -29.47
N ALA A 332 0.07 5.09 -30.57
CA ALA A 332 -0.84 4.21 -31.30
C ALA A 332 -0.23 2.83 -31.64
N HIS A 333 1.04 2.80 -32.06
CA HIS A 333 1.73 1.55 -32.40
C HIS A 333 2.09 0.67 -31.19
N ASP A 334 2.14 1.24 -29.98
CA ASP A 334 2.41 0.49 -28.74
C ASP A 334 1.16 -0.24 -28.24
N VAL A 335 -0.05 0.25 -28.59
CA VAL A 335 -1.31 -0.26 -28.05
C VAL A 335 -1.72 -1.53 -28.78
N THR A 336 -1.41 -2.64 -28.14
CA THR A 336 -1.77 -3.99 -28.57
C THR A 336 -2.55 -4.72 -27.48
N TYR A 337 -3.28 -5.77 -27.83
CA TYR A 337 -3.91 -6.66 -26.85
C TYR A 337 -2.90 -7.24 -25.86
N GLU A 338 -1.71 -7.61 -26.33
CA GLU A 338 -0.64 -8.17 -25.51
C GLU A 338 -0.14 -7.15 -24.47
N LEU A 339 0.09 -5.88 -24.87
CA LEU A 339 0.47 -4.83 -23.91
C LEU A 339 -0.57 -4.73 -22.80
N LEU A 340 -1.86 -4.63 -23.14
CA LEU A 340 -2.93 -4.46 -22.16
C LEU A 340 -3.05 -5.70 -21.26
N LYS A 341 -2.94 -6.90 -21.82
CA LYS A 341 -2.93 -8.15 -21.08
C LYS A 341 -1.74 -8.25 -20.12
N ASN A 342 -0.57 -7.84 -20.57
CA ASN A 342 0.63 -7.82 -19.70
C ASN A 342 0.44 -6.87 -18.51
N ILE A 343 -0.13 -5.68 -18.72
CA ILE A 343 -0.41 -4.74 -17.61
C ILE A 343 -1.46 -5.33 -16.66
N THR A 344 -2.53 -5.94 -17.18
CA THR A 344 -3.59 -6.53 -16.35
C THR A 344 -3.18 -7.79 -15.61
N SER A 345 -2.09 -8.45 -16.03
CA SER A 345 -1.56 -9.64 -15.34
C SER A 345 -0.59 -9.31 -14.19
N ILE A 346 -0.22 -8.04 -13.99
CA ILE A 346 0.70 -7.65 -12.92
C ILE A 346 -0.02 -7.76 -11.58
N ASP A 347 0.44 -8.65 -10.73
CA ASP A 347 -0.10 -8.92 -9.40
C ASP A 347 0.91 -8.65 -8.25
N VAL A 348 2.08 -8.10 -8.60
CA VAL A 348 3.13 -7.65 -7.69
C VAL A 348 3.51 -6.21 -8.03
N SER A 349 3.34 -5.31 -7.06
CA SER A 349 3.85 -3.93 -7.16
C SER A 349 5.35 -3.92 -6.91
N VAL A 350 6.09 -3.16 -7.71
CA VAL A 350 7.55 -3.10 -7.66
C VAL A 350 8.01 -1.66 -7.55
N HIS A 351 8.81 -1.37 -6.53
CA HIS A 351 9.48 -0.09 -6.35
C HIS A 351 10.99 -0.28 -6.35
N VAL A 352 11.70 0.68 -6.89
CA VAL A 352 13.17 0.71 -6.87
C VAL A 352 13.60 1.99 -6.17
N THR A 353 14.42 1.86 -5.12
CA THR A 353 14.95 3.02 -4.41
C THR A 353 15.88 3.84 -5.31
N SER A 354 15.94 5.13 -5.06
CA SER A 354 16.72 6.06 -5.87
C SER A 354 18.17 6.23 -5.40
N ASP A 355 18.56 5.57 -4.32
CA ASP A 355 19.94 5.54 -3.83
C ASP A 355 20.86 4.67 -4.71
N GLU A 356 22.15 4.63 -4.37
CA GLU A 356 23.15 3.86 -5.11
C GLU A 356 22.86 2.34 -5.09
N LYS A 357 22.24 1.85 -4.00
CA LYS A 357 21.94 0.41 -3.84
C LYS A 357 20.84 -0.06 -4.78
N LYS A 358 19.90 0.84 -5.18
CA LYS A 358 18.75 0.52 -6.05
C LYS A 358 17.99 -0.71 -5.56
N GLU A 359 17.68 -0.71 -4.27
CA GLU A 359 16.94 -1.81 -3.66
C GLU A 359 15.58 -1.99 -4.33
N VAL A 360 15.28 -3.23 -4.70
CA VAL A 360 14.02 -3.60 -5.33
C VAL A 360 13.05 -4.10 -4.26
N GLN A 361 12.04 -3.31 -3.97
CA GLN A 361 10.95 -3.66 -3.04
C GLN A 361 9.79 -4.26 -3.85
N ARG A 362 9.33 -5.44 -3.45
CA ARG A 362 8.25 -6.17 -4.12
C ARG A 362 7.14 -6.48 -3.14
N TRP A 363 5.92 -6.13 -3.50
CA TRP A 363 4.73 -6.33 -2.66
C TRP A 363 3.66 -7.04 -3.48
N PRO A 364 3.18 -8.23 -3.06
CA PRO A 364 2.03 -8.83 -3.71
C PRO A 364 0.80 -7.95 -3.52
N CYS A 365 0.03 -7.77 -4.57
CA CYS A 365 -1.20 -6.98 -4.51
C CYS A 365 -2.33 -7.83 -3.91
N LEU A 366 -2.56 -7.66 -2.60
CA LEU A 366 -3.51 -8.45 -1.84
C LEU A 366 -4.86 -7.71 -1.71
N TRP A 367 -5.87 -8.20 -2.39
CA TRP A 367 -7.25 -7.75 -2.24
C TRP A 367 -7.98 -8.67 -1.26
N ASN A 368 -8.32 -8.14 -0.06
CA ASN A 368 -8.92 -8.94 1.03
C ASN A 368 -8.15 -10.24 1.32
N GLY A 369 -6.82 -10.18 1.30
CA GLY A 369 -5.94 -11.33 1.55
C GLY A 369 -5.72 -12.27 0.35
N ILE A 370 -6.37 -12.03 -0.79
CA ILE A 370 -6.22 -12.82 -2.02
C ILE A 370 -5.38 -12.02 -3.02
N GLN A 371 -4.37 -12.66 -3.61
CA GLN A 371 -3.57 -12.03 -4.66
C GLN A 371 -4.43 -11.77 -5.91
N LYS A 372 -4.42 -10.52 -6.35
CA LYS A 372 -5.22 -10.00 -7.48
C LYS A 372 -4.34 -9.09 -8.34
N PRO A 373 -4.73 -8.83 -9.59
CA PRO A 373 -4.08 -7.80 -10.39
C PRO A 373 -4.01 -6.46 -9.64
N CYS A 374 -2.84 -5.80 -9.72
CA CYS A 374 -2.61 -4.54 -9.03
C CYS A 374 -3.40 -3.38 -9.63
N TYR A 375 -3.51 -3.35 -10.96
CA TYR A 375 -3.88 -2.14 -11.69
C TYR A 375 -5.26 -2.25 -12.31
N LEU A 376 -6.11 -1.28 -12.01
CA LEU A 376 -7.45 -1.10 -12.59
C LEU A 376 -7.44 -0.09 -13.74
N PHE A 377 -6.45 0.79 -13.74
CA PHE A 377 -6.24 1.85 -14.71
C PHE A 377 -4.78 1.86 -15.16
N ALA A 378 -4.51 2.50 -16.30
CA ALA A 378 -3.14 2.69 -16.75
C ALA A 378 -2.95 4.06 -17.41
N ARG A 379 -1.71 4.53 -17.36
CA ARG A 379 -1.20 5.74 -18.03
C ARG A 379 0.28 5.57 -18.41
N LYS A 380 0.82 6.29 -19.37
CA LYS A 380 0.35 7.52 -19.98
C LYS A 380 0.03 7.22 -21.46
N PHE A 381 -1.21 7.33 -21.87
CA PHE A 381 -1.60 7.11 -23.26
C PHE A 381 -1.70 8.45 -23.99
N THR A 382 -1.24 8.49 -25.25
CA THR A 382 -1.37 9.68 -26.10
C THR A 382 -2.71 9.67 -26.84
N PRO A 383 -3.28 10.84 -27.23
CA PRO A 383 -4.62 10.90 -27.83
C PRO A 383 -4.81 10.01 -29.09
N GLU A 384 -3.75 9.80 -29.88
CA GLU A 384 -3.80 8.96 -31.06
C GLU A 384 -4.03 7.45 -30.77
N THR A 385 -3.99 7.05 -29.51
CA THR A 385 -4.26 5.65 -29.09
C THR A 385 -5.74 5.33 -29.00
N LEU A 386 -6.63 6.35 -29.05
CA LEU A 386 -8.05 6.20 -28.77
C LEU A 386 -8.72 5.13 -29.63
N ASP A 387 -8.48 5.12 -30.95
CA ASP A 387 -9.14 4.19 -31.87
C ASP A 387 -8.72 2.75 -31.59
N ASN A 388 -7.42 2.52 -31.33
CA ASN A 388 -6.90 1.19 -30.95
C ASN A 388 -7.51 0.72 -29.63
N LEU A 389 -7.59 1.61 -28.63
CA LEU A 389 -8.20 1.29 -27.33
C LEU A 389 -9.69 0.97 -27.48
N LEU A 390 -10.44 1.74 -28.27
CA LEU A 390 -11.85 1.49 -28.53
C LEU A 390 -12.09 0.14 -29.22
N LEU A 391 -11.23 -0.22 -30.17
CA LEU A 391 -11.28 -1.50 -30.86
C LEU A 391 -11.03 -2.68 -29.91
N LEU A 392 -10.03 -2.54 -29.03
CA LEU A 392 -9.60 -3.60 -28.12
C LEU A 392 -10.43 -3.68 -26.83
N PHE A 393 -11.17 -2.64 -26.47
CA PHE A 393 -11.79 -2.52 -25.13
C PHE A 393 -12.63 -3.73 -24.75
N SER A 394 -13.47 -4.23 -25.63
CA SER A 394 -14.32 -5.40 -25.37
C SER A 394 -13.53 -6.68 -25.10
N ASN A 395 -12.32 -6.78 -25.63
CA ASN A 395 -11.49 -7.98 -25.55
C ASN A 395 -10.62 -8.01 -24.28
N TYR A 396 -10.12 -6.84 -23.82
CA TYR A 396 -9.23 -6.78 -22.67
C TYR A 396 -9.93 -6.40 -21.36
N SER A 397 -11.11 -5.80 -21.42
CA SER A 397 -11.84 -5.35 -20.23
C SER A 397 -12.61 -6.44 -19.49
N THR A 398 -12.72 -7.62 -20.07
CA THR A 398 -13.24 -8.82 -19.42
C THR A 398 -12.11 -9.55 -18.70
N PRO A 399 -12.25 -9.84 -17.39
CA PRO A 399 -11.23 -10.55 -16.61
C PRO A 399 -11.02 -11.98 -17.05
#